data_7011d662b6b4dd0402fda78e4e59b578
#
_entry.id   7011d662b6b4dd0402fda78e4e59b578
#
_cell.length_a   1.000
_cell.length_b   1.000
_cell.length_c   1.000
_cell.angle_alpha   90.00
_cell.angle_beta   90.00
_cell.angle_gamma   90.00
#
_symmetry.space_group_name_H-M   'P 1'
#
loop_
_entity.id
_entity.type
_entity.pdbx_description
1 polymer ?
#
loop_
_entity_poly.entity_id
_entity_poly.type
_entity_poly.pdbx_seq_one_letter_code
_entity_poly.pdbx_strand_id
1 'polypeptide(L)' 'MHIDFEPGDYVLNPANKSWGIGQIQSVIKNKVTVNFENVGKKVLNIEIIT' A
#
# COMPACT_ATOMS: atom_id res chain seq x y z
N MET A 1 17.28 0.19 -6.60
CA MET A 1 16.18 0.89 -7.28
C MET A 1 15.35 1.66 -6.28
N HIS A 2 14.98 2.85 -6.65
CA HIS A 2 14.20 3.71 -5.79
C HIS A 2 12.77 3.81 -6.33
N ILE A 3 11.81 3.52 -5.47
CA ILE A 3 10.40 3.57 -5.85
C ILE A 3 9.71 4.58 -4.95
N ASP A 4 9.08 5.57 -5.58
CA ASP A 4 8.36 6.61 -4.85
C ASP A 4 6.86 6.32 -4.90
N PHE A 5 6.28 6.12 -3.73
CA PHE A 5 4.84 6.02 -3.59
C PHE A 5 4.30 7.32 -3.02
N GLU A 6 3.17 7.75 -3.53
CA GLU A 6 2.53 8.99 -3.09
C GLU A 6 1.08 8.73 -2.72
N PRO A 7 0.52 9.53 -1.81
CA PRO A 7 -0.90 9.44 -1.52
C PRO A 7 -1.72 9.52 -2.80
N GLY A 8 -2.70 8.64 -2.93
CA GLY A 8 -3.52 8.52 -4.13
C GLY A 8 -3.09 7.44 -5.09
N ASP A 9 -1.84 6.98 -5.00
CA ASP A 9 -1.38 5.89 -5.86
C ASP A 9 -2.08 4.58 -5.54
N TYR A 10 -2.20 3.72 -6.55
CA TYR A 10 -2.77 2.40 -6.39
C TYR A 10 -1.66 1.36 -6.29
N VAL A 11 -1.81 0.42 -5.37
CA VAL A 11 -0.82 -0.60 -5.10
C VAL A 11 -1.48 -1.94 -4.81
N LEU A 12 -0.66 -2.99 -4.84
CA LEU A 12 -1.09 -4.33 -4.45
C LEU A 12 -0.18 -4.84 -3.35
N ASN A 13 -0.70 -5.74 -2.52
CA ASN A 13 0.14 -6.50 -1.61
C ASN A 13 0.35 -7.87 -2.23
N PRO A 14 1.52 -8.15 -2.81
CA PRO A 14 1.73 -9.42 -3.52
C PRO A 14 1.63 -10.65 -2.63
N ALA A 15 1.86 -10.50 -1.33
CA ALA A 15 1.73 -11.62 -0.39
C ALA A 15 0.26 -11.91 -0.04
N ASN A 16 -0.63 -10.95 -0.30
CA ASN A 16 -2.05 -11.09 0.04
C ASN A 16 -2.90 -10.50 -1.08
N LYS A 17 -2.84 -11.12 -2.24
CA LYS A 17 -3.55 -10.61 -3.42
C LYS A 17 -5.06 -10.54 -3.24
N SER A 18 -5.60 -11.35 -2.35
CA SER A 18 -7.03 -11.34 -2.06
C SER A 18 -7.51 -10.05 -1.41
N TRP A 19 -6.58 -9.22 -0.93
CA TRP A 19 -6.93 -7.91 -0.38
C TRP A 19 -7.46 -6.96 -1.45
N GLY A 20 -7.14 -7.23 -2.71
CA GLY A 20 -7.56 -6.38 -3.82
C GLY A 20 -6.63 -5.19 -4.01
N ILE A 21 -7.06 -4.25 -4.83
CA ILE A 21 -6.29 -3.03 -5.08
C ILE A 21 -6.39 -2.12 -3.88
N GLY A 22 -5.26 -1.54 -3.47
CA GLY A 22 -5.23 -0.57 -2.39
C GLY A 22 -4.90 0.80 -2.91
N GLN A 23 -5.40 1.83 -2.23
CA GLN A 23 -5.05 3.21 -2.51
C GLN A 23 -4.28 3.78 -1.33
N ILE A 24 -3.12 4.36 -1.60
CA ILE A 24 -2.29 4.93 -0.55
C ILE A 24 -2.96 6.16 0.03
N GLN A 25 -3.09 6.17 1.35
CA GLN A 25 -3.66 7.30 2.10
C GLN A 25 -2.56 8.24 2.58
N SER A 26 -1.47 7.66 3.09
CA SER A 26 -0.35 8.45 3.59
C SER A 26 0.93 7.63 3.57
N VAL A 27 2.05 8.33 3.51
CA VAL A 27 3.38 7.72 3.56
C VAL A 27 4.19 8.46 4.61
N ILE A 28 4.67 7.74 5.62
CA ILE A 28 5.49 8.33 6.68
C ILE A 28 6.72 7.45 6.85
N LYS A 29 7.87 7.99 6.45
CA LYS A 29 9.14 7.24 6.45
C LYS A 29 8.97 5.98 5.61
N ASN A 30 9.16 4.79 6.19
CA ASN A 30 9.01 3.53 5.48
C ASN A 30 7.67 2.84 5.74
N LYS A 31 6.73 3.55 6.36
CA LYS A 31 5.39 3.03 6.61
C LYS A 31 4.38 3.67 5.68
N VAL A 32 3.47 2.88 5.17
CA VAL A 32 2.45 3.35 4.26
C VAL A 32 1.09 2.88 4.75
N THR A 33 0.13 3.79 4.77
CA THR A 33 -1.25 3.47 5.09
C THR A 33 -1.99 3.29 3.78
N VAL A 34 -2.58 2.12 3.57
CA VAL A 34 -3.26 1.78 2.33
C VAL A 34 -4.66 1.30 2.64
N ASN A 35 -5.62 1.78 1.87
CA ASN A 35 -7.01 1.32 1.97
C ASN A 35 -7.25 0.31 0.85
N PHE A 36 -7.35 -0.98 1.21
CA PHE A 36 -7.58 -2.06 0.26
C PHE A 36 -9.06 -2.32 0.06
N GLU A 37 -9.43 -2.71 -1.15
CA GLU A 37 -10.83 -2.93 -1.52
C GLU A 37 -11.55 -3.93 -0.61
N ASN A 38 -10.85 -5.01 -0.25
CA ASN A 38 -11.50 -6.14 0.41
C ASN A 38 -11.24 -6.21 1.90
N VAL A 39 -10.26 -5.50 2.43
CA VAL A 39 -9.90 -5.60 3.85
C VAL A 39 -9.80 -4.25 4.55
N GLY A 40 -9.97 -3.16 3.80
CA GLY A 40 -9.93 -1.82 4.39
C GLY A 40 -8.53 -1.34 4.66
N LYS A 41 -8.40 -0.47 5.64
CA LYS A 41 -7.16 0.25 5.91
C LYS A 41 -6.13 -0.64 6.61
N LYS A 42 -4.90 -0.64 6.07
CA LYS A 42 -3.77 -1.36 6.64
C LYS A 42 -2.56 -0.46 6.66
N VAL A 43 -1.73 -0.60 7.68
CA VAL A 43 -0.43 0.09 7.76
C VAL A 43 0.65 -0.93 7.49
N LEU A 44 1.45 -0.70 6.46
CA LEU A 44 2.41 -1.68 5.97
C LEU A 44 3.78 -1.04 5.81
N ASN A 45 4.81 -1.90 5.77
CA ASN A 45 6.13 -1.47 5.37
C ASN A 45 6.12 -1.23 3.86
N ILE A 46 6.68 -0.10 3.42
CA ILE A 46 6.65 0.30 2.01
C ILE A 46 7.33 -0.72 1.09
N GLU A 47 8.21 -1.56 1.64
CA GLU A 47 8.94 -2.55 0.85
C GLU A 47 8.07 -3.74 0.42
N ILE A 48 6.93 -3.97 1.05
CA ILE A 48 6.12 -5.15 0.74
C ILE A 48 4.98 -4.89 -0.24
N ILE A 49 4.83 -3.68 -0.71
CA ILE A 49 3.80 -3.34 -1.70
C ILE A 49 4.41 -3.03 -3.06
N THR A 50 3.60 -3.16 -4.09
CA THR A 50 4.02 -2.83 -5.46
C THR A 50 2.92 -2.09 -6.20
#